data_1d4a9b53820b237f22a00b384ee7cb51
#
_entry.id   1d4a9b53820b237f22a00b384ee7cb51
#
_cell.length_a   1.000
_cell.length_b   1.000
_cell.length_c   1.000
_cell.angle_alpha   90.00
_cell.angle_beta   90.00
_cell.angle_gamma   90.00
#
_symmetry.space_group_name_H-M   'P 1'
#
loop_
_entity.id
_entity.type
_entity.pdbx_description
1 polymer ?
#
loop_
_entity_poly.entity_id
_entity_poly.type
_entity_poly.pdbx_seq_one_letter_code
_entity_poly.pdbx_strand_id
1 'polypeptide(L)'
;EIELSELYNISRITVRNAVKELVAEGYLVKKQGKGTFVCLPKIERKVVHLLSFTAACDANHLPTHSVVTRREILQDYRNARQLLELESDDSVLYIQRLRIAGDAPLMLENNYYSLKRLGFLQQEDLSGSLYQLLREKYAIVPTYAGETTVEMVRADSDSAPLLKQPPG
;
A
#
# COMPACT_ATOMS: atom_id res chain seq x y z
N GLU A 1 8.80 -25.35 -22.63
CA GLU A 1 9.21 -24.89 -23.98
C GLU A 1 8.89 -25.95 -25.04
N ILE A 2 9.08 -27.24 -24.75
CA ILE A 2 8.81 -28.35 -25.69
C ILE A 2 7.33 -28.42 -25.99
N GLU A 3 6.49 -28.52 -24.97
CA GLU A 3 5.04 -28.60 -25.11
C GLU A 3 4.44 -27.43 -25.90
N LEU A 4 4.91 -26.21 -25.64
CA LEU A 4 4.50 -25.00 -26.37
C LEU A 4 4.94 -25.04 -27.84
N SER A 5 6.16 -25.54 -28.11
CA SER A 5 6.68 -25.70 -29.45
C SER A 5 5.78 -26.69 -30.27
N GLU A 6 5.38 -27.76 -29.66
CA GLU A 6 4.49 -28.78 -30.27
C GLU A 6 3.06 -28.25 -30.43
N LEU A 7 2.51 -27.62 -29.38
CA LEU A 7 1.15 -27.09 -29.37
C LEU A 7 0.92 -26.03 -30.45
N TYR A 8 1.88 -25.15 -30.66
CA TYR A 8 1.76 -24.05 -31.62
C TYR A 8 2.48 -24.32 -32.96
N ASN A 9 3.08 -25.50 -33.11
CA ASN A 9 3.85 -25.89 -34.30
C ASN A 9 4.91 -24.85 -34.73
N ILE A 10 5.67 -24.36 -33.78
CA ILE A 10 6.73 -23.35 -33.95
C ILE A 10 8.07 -23.84 -33.36
N SER A 11 9.16 -23.20 -33.77
CA SER A 11 10.49 -23.62 -33.29
C SER A 11 10.66 -23.34 -31.78
N ARG A 12 11.43 -24.21 -31.12
CA ARG A 12 11.80 -24.02 -29.69
C ARG A 12 12.55 -22.70 -29.45
N ILE A 13 13.27 -22.23 -30.47
CA ILE A 13 13.96 -20.92 -30.40
C ILE A 13 12.94 -19.78 -30.35
N THR A 14 11.89 -19.88 -31.16
CA THR A 14 10.80 -18.89 -31.17
C THR A 14 10.09 -18.84 -29.83
N VAL A 15 9.75 -20.01 -29.23
CA VAL A 15 9.15 -20.08 -27.89
C VAL A 15 10.08 -19.45 -26.84
N ARG A 16 11.36 -19.76 -26.91
CA ARG A 16 12.36 -19.24 -25.95
C ARG A 16 12.51 -17.72 -26.04
N ASN A 17 12.46 -17.16 -27.24
CA ASN A 17 12.52 -15.71 -27.44
C ASN A 17 11.25 -15.03 -26.89
N ALA A 18 10.06 -15.56 -27.19
CA ALA A 18 8.82 -15.07 -26.62
C ALA A 18 8.80 -15.11 -25.07
N VAL A 19 9.28 -16.22 -24.49
CA VAL A 19 9.43 -16.32 -23.02
C VAL A 19 10.41 -15.29 -22.48
N LYS A 20 11.51 -14.98 -23.18
CA LYS A 20 12.45 -13.93 -22.76
C LYS A 20 11.81 -12.55 -22.79
N GLU A 21 11.02 -12.24 -23.82
CA GLU A 21 10.29 -10.98 -23.93
C GLU A 21 9.27 -10.86 -22.79
N LEU A 22 8.48 -11.89 -22.53
CA LEU A 22 7.53 -11.90 -21.43
C LEU A 22 8.19 -11.79 -20.04
N VAL A 23 9.42 -12.29 -19.88
CA VAL A 23 10.21 -12.09 -18.66
C VAL A 23 10.68 -10.64 -18.57
N ALA A 24 11.13 -10.04 -19.66
CA ALA A 24 11.56 -8.64 -19.71
C ALA A 24 10.40 -7.66 -19.44
N GLU A 25 9.20 -8.00 -19.89
CA GLU A 25 7.96 -7.26 -19.66
C GLU A 25 7.33 -7.52 -18.27
N GLY A 26 7.90 -8.47 -17.48
CA GLY A 26 7.43 -8.75 -16.12
C GLY A 26 6.22 -9.68 -16.02
N TYR A 27 5.74 -10.26 -17.14
CA TYR A 27 4.66 -11.26 -17.11
C TYR A 27 5.12 -12.63 -16.62
N LEU A 28 6.41 -12.93 -16.78
CA LEU A 28 7.00 -14.19 -16.35
C LEU A 28 8.22 -13.92 -15.44
N VAL A 29 8.49 -14.86 -14.52
CA VAL A 29 9.73 -14.91 -13.74
C VAL A 29 10.45 -16.23 -13.97
N LYS A 30 11.73 -16.16 -14.26
CA LYS A 30 12.59 -17.36 -14.39
C LYS A 30 13.26 -17.63 -13.04
N LYS A 31 12.98 -18.80 -12.46
CA LYS A 31 13.65 -19.30 -11.25
C LYS A 31 14.65 -20.37 -11.64
N GLN A 32 15.93 -20.10 -11.41
CA GLN A 32 17.01 -21.02 -11.77
C GLN A 32 16.78 -22.41 -11.14
N GLY A 33 16.86 -23.45 -11.95
CA GLY A 33 16.63 -24.85 -11.53
C GLY A 33 15.17 -25.22 -11.24
N LYS A 34 14.21 -24.26 -11.28
CA LYS A 34 12.82 -24.52 -10.95
C LYS A 34 11.85 -24.30 -12.12
N GLY A 35 12.26 -23.52 -13.14
CA GLY A 35 11.43 -23.24 -14.31
C GLY A 35 11.05 -21.79 -14.48
N THR A 36 10.08 -21.55 -15.38
CA THR A 36 9.50 -20.23 -15.65
C THR A 36 8.06 -20.22 -15.18
N PHE A 37 7.69 -19.19 -14.43
CA PHE A 37 6.37 -19.07 -13.79
C PHE A 37 5.68 -17.79 -14.23
N VAL A 38 4.37 -17.80 -14.29
CA VAL A 38 3.57 -16.61 -14.53
C VAL A 38 3.68 -15.69 -13.31
N CYS A 39 4.05 -14.44 -13.56
CA CYS A 39 3.95 -13.39 -12.56
C CYS A 39 2.59 -12.72 -12.70
N LEU A 40 1.93 -12.45 -11.60
CA LEU A 40 0.90 -11.41 -11.60
C LEU A 40 1.65 -10.08 -11.80
N PRO A 41 1.35 -9.30 -12.85
CA PRO A 41 2.05 -8.06 -13.10
C PRO A 41 1.93 -7.18 -11.86
N LYS A 42 3.06 -6.73 -11.33
CA LYS A 42 3.06 -5.64 -10.37
C LYS A 42 2.50 -4.43 -11.12
N ILE A 43 1.36 -3.94 -10.73
CA ILE A 43 0.81 -2.71 -11.27
C ILE A 43 1.66 -1.59 -10.70
N GLU A 44 2.73 -1.20 -11.39
CA GLU A 44 3.46 0.02 -11.10
C GLU A 44 2.58 1.21 -11.51
N ARG A 45 1.69 1.59 -10.62
CA ARG A 45 1.02 2.87 -10.73
C ARG A 45 1.99 3.92 -10.19
N LYS A 46 2.58 4.73 -11.06
CA LYS A 46 3.14 6.01 -10.66
C LYS A 46 1.99 6.83 -10.11
N VAL A 47 1.80 6.78 -8.79
CA VAL A 47 0.84 7.64 -8.09
C VAL A 47 1.46 9.03 -8.10
N VAL A 48 1.29 9.74 -9.22
CA VAL A 48 1.87 11.07 -9.47
C VAL A 48 1.22 12.15 -8.61
N HIS A 49 0.12 11.85 -7.95
CA HIS A 49 -0.58 12.80 -7.09
C HIS A 49 -0.81 12.21 -5.70
N LEU A 50 -0.40 12.97 -4.69
CA LEU A 50 -0.79 12.79 -3.29
C LEU A 50 -2.30 13.11 -3.12
N LEU A 51 -3.14 12.38 -3.86
CA LEU A 51 -4.58 12.45 -3.64
C LEU A 51 -4.88 11.71 -2.35
N SER A 52 -5.39 12.43 -1.35
CA SER A 52 -5.92 11.79 -0.16
C SER A 52 -7.10 10.89 -0.54
N PHE A 53 -7.33 9.83 0.22
CA PHE A 53 -8.51 8.98 0.07
C PHE A 53 -9.79 9.83 0.00
N THR A 54 -9.92 10.82 0.87
CA THR A 54 -11.05 11.76 0.90
C THR A 54 -11.21 12.47 -0.45
N ALA A 55 -10.14 13.06 -0.99
CA ALA A 55 -10.22 13.75 -2.27
C ALA A 55 -10.59 12.81 -3.43
N ALA A 56 -10.12 11.56 -3.40
CA ALA A 56 -10.50 10.56 -4.41
C ALA A 56 -11.98 10.19 -4.33
N CYS A 57 -12.55 10.11 -3.13
CA CYS A 57 -13.96 9.82 -2.94
C CYS A 57 -14.84 11.03 -3.23
N ASP A 58 -14.43 12.24 -2.85
CA ASP A 58 -15.15 13.49 -3.15
C ASP A 58 -15.32 13.70 -4.65
N ALA A 59 -14.27 13.37 -5.43
CA ALA A 59 -14.33 13.39 -6.89
C ALA A 59 -15.38 12.43 -7.48
N ASN A 60 -15.78 11.41 -6.71
CA ASN A 60 -16.84 10.46 -7.07
C ASN A 60 -18.15 10.69 -6.30
N HIS A 61 -18.29 11.83 -5.61
CA HIS A 61 -19.47 12.18 -4.81
C HIS A 61 -19.82 11.16 -3.71
N LEU A 62 -18.81 10.48 -3.18
CA LEU A 62 -18.95 9.50 -2.11
C LEU A 62 -18.62 10.15 -0.76
N PRO A 63 -19.59 10.29 0.16
CA PRO A 63 -19.32 10.81 1.50
C PRO A 63 -18.38 9.86 2.25
N THR A 64 -17.36 10.41 2.87
CA THR A 64 -16.34 9.61 3.56
C THR A 64 -16.13 10.07 4.98
N HIS A 65 -15.81 9.09 5.83
CA HIS A 65 -15.32 9.33 7.17
C HIS A 65 -14.31 8.25 7.58
N SER A 66 -13.66 8.44 8.70
CA SER A 66 -12.72 7.47 9.24
C SER A 66 -13.04 7.17 10.69
N VAL A 67 -12.75 5.93 11.10
CA VAL A 67 -12.76 5.52 12.49
C VAL A 67 -11.33 5.16 12.89
N VAL A 68 -10.82 5.81 13.93
CA VAL A 68 -9.51 5.43 14.52
C VAL A 68 -9.73 4.14 15.30
N THR A 69 -9.11 3.06 14.83
CA THR A 69 -9.22 1.73 15.45
C THR A 69 -8.09 1.45 16.43
N ARG A 70 -6.90 2.05 16.18
CA ARG A 70 -5.73 1.94 17.07
C ARG A 70 -4.93 3.25 17.07
N ARG A 71 -4.37 3.57 18.24
CA ARG A 71 -3.48 4.73 18.43
C ARG A 71 -2.50 4.39 19.56
N GLU A 72 -1.23 4.17 19.20
CA GLU A 72 -0.24 3.60 20.11
C GLU A 72 1.13 4.25 19.90
N ILE A 73 1.95 4.31 20.94
CA ILE A 73 3.36 4.68 20.86
C ILE A 73 4.16 3.38 20.87
N LEU A 74 4.89 3.14 19.78
CA LEU A 74 5.74 1.97 19.62
C LEU A 74 7.20 2.35 19.86
N GLN A 75 7.83 1.71 20.83
CA GLN A 75 9.23 2.01 21.20
C GLN A 75 10.24 1.29 20.29
N ASP A 76 9.94 0.09 19.85
CA ASP A 76 10.87 -0.85 19.20
C ASP A 76 10.43 -1.32 17.80
N TYR A 77 9.84 -0.43 17.01
CA TYR A 77 9.43 -0.79 15.65
C TYR A 77 10.55 -0.46 14.64
N ARG A 78 11.53 -1.34 14.53
CA ARG A 78 12.78 -1.14 13.75
C ARG A 78 12.53 -0.69 12.31
N ASN A 79 11.62 -1.34 11.61
CA ASN A 79 11.34 -1.01 10.20
C ASN A 79 10.82 0.43 10.04
N ALA A 80 9.85 0.86 10.85
CA ALA A 80 9.35 2.22 10.77
C ALA A 80 10.40 3.24 11.22
N ARG A 81 11.21 2.93 12.25
CA ARG A 81 12.29 3.81 12.69
C ARG A 81 13.31 4.06 11.59
N GLN A 82 13.69 3.01 10.85
CA GLN A 82 14.62 3.10 9.73
C GLN A 82 14.04 3.88 8.56
N LEU A 83 12.80 3.57 8.14
CA LEU A 83 12.13 4.25 7.02
C LEU A 83 11.83 5.72 7.30
N LEU A 84 11.56 6.07 8.57
CA LEU A 84 11.31 7.44 9.01
C LEU A 84 12.60 8.20 9.41
N GLU A 85 13.76 7.54 9.33
CA GLU A 85 15.06 8.10 9.72
C GLU A 85 15.03 8.73 11.12
N LEU A 86 14.48 7.98 12.10
CA LEU A 86 14.29 8.50 13.44
C LEU A 86 15.59 8.55 14.23
N GLU A 87 15.76 9.62 14.98
CA GLU A 87 16.82 9.74 16.00
C GLU A 87 16.64 8.71 17.12
N SER A 88 17.71 8.44 17.87
CA SER A 88 17.74 7.39 18.90
C SER A 88 16.70 7.59 20.01
N ASP A 89 16.39 8.84 20.34
CA ASP A 89 15.48 9.27 21.39
C ASP A 89 14.05 9.59 20.90
N ASP A 90 13.75 9.34 19.62
CA ASP A 90 12.40 9.45 19.06
C ASP A 90 11.69 8.09 19.12
N SER A 91 10.38 8.13 19.18
CA SER A 91 9.47 6.97 19.15
C SER A 91 8.54 7.03 17.94
N VAL A 92 7.94 5.89 17.61
CA VAL A 92 6.97 5.80 16.52
C VAL A 92 5.57 5.98 17.09
N LEU A 93 4.84 6.97 16.58
CA LEU A 93 3.40 7.07 16.79
C LEU A 93 2.70 6.24 15.69
N TYR A 94 2.01 5.19 16.08
CA TYR A 94 1.20 4.36 15.21
C TYR A 94 -0.27 4.75 15.28
N ILE A 95 -0.89 4.97 14.14
CA ILE A 95 -2.32 5.27 14.04
C ILE A 95 -2.92 4.40 12.93
N GLN A 96 -3.91 3.59 13.30
CA GLN A 96 -4.71 2.81 12.37
C GLN A 96 -6.07 3.46 12.19
N ARG A 97 -6.49 3.64 10.94
CA ARG A 97 -7.79 4.20 10.58
C ARG A 97 -8.53 3.30 9.60
N LEU A 98 -9.76 2.97 9.93
CA LEU A 98 -10.69 2.36 8.99
C LEU A 98 -11.35 3.47 8.18
N ARG A 99 -11.15 3.45 6.86
CA ARG A 99 -11.72 4.44 5.93
C ARG A 99 -13.01 3.89 5.35
N ILE A 100 -14.07 4.65 5.51
CA ILE A 100 -15.43 4.26 5.14
C ILE A 100 -15.94 5.23 4.07
N ALA A 101 -16.54 4.70 3.00
CA ALA A 101 -17.22 5.48 1.99
C ALA A 101 -18.68 5.02 1.93
N GLY A 102 -19.61 5.96 2.14
CA GLY A 102 -21.00 5.60 2.44
C GLY A 102 -21.07 4.72 3.69
N ASP A 103 -21.61 3.52 3.57
CA ASP A 103 -21.71 2.53 4.67
C ASP A 103 -20.65 1.39 4.55
N ALA A 104 -19.79 1.45 3.55
CA ALA A 104 -18.84 0.40 3.26
C ALA A 104 -17.41 0.72 3.77
N PRO A 105 -16.81 -0.14 4.58
CA PRO A 105 -15.39 -0.05 4.90
C PRO A 105 -14.58 -0.43 3.66
N LEU A 106 -13.75 0.50 3.17
CA LEU A 106 -13.00 0.31 1.93
C LEU A 106 -11.50 0.08 2.16
N MET A 107 -10.94 0.66 3.22
CA MET A 107 -9.50 0.61 3.43
C MET A 107 -9.16 0.67 4.91
N LEU A 108 -8.18 -0.12 5.31
CA LEU A 108 -7.52 -0.03 6.61
C LEU A 108 -6.16 0.63 6.40
N GLU A 109 -5.99 1.81 6.94
CA GLU A 109 -4.80 2.64 6.83
C GLU A 109 -3.93 2.48 8.07
N ASN A 110 -2.70 2.02 7.90
CA ASN A 110 -1.71 1.89 8.98
C ASN A 110 -0.64 2.96 8.79
N ASN A 111 -0.61 3.94 9.67
CA ASN A 111 0.30 5.08 9.57
C ASN A 111 1.30 5.09 10.72
N TYR A 112 2.54 5.40 10.39
CA TYR A 112 3.66 5.48 11.32
C TYR A 112 4.28 6.86 11.21
N TYR A 113 4.44 7.54 12.34
CA TYR A 113 4.94 8.90 12.41
C TYR A 113 6.05 9.03 13.46
N SER A 114 6.93 9.99 13.27
CA SER A 114 7.82 10.46 14.33
C SER A 114 6.98 11.10 15.44
N LEU A 115 7.11 10.61 16.65
CA LEU A 115 6.40 11.17 17.81
C LEU A 115 6.85 12.59 18.09
N LYS A 116 8.14 12.90 17.93
CA LYS A 116 8.68 14.25 18.10
C LYS A 116 8.09 15.25 17.11
N ARG A 117 7.92 14.82 15.83
CA ARG A 117 7.45 15.72 14.76
C ARG A 117 5.94 15.85 14.71
N LEU A 118 5.22 14.74 14.90
CA LEU A 118 3.77 14.66 14.70
C LEU A 118 3.00 14.13 15.93
N GLY A 119 3.60 14.23 17.12
CA GLY A 119 3.00 13.74 18.37
C GLY A 119 1.66 14.39 18.73
N PHE A 120 1.40 15.58 18.22
CA PHE A 120 0.11 16.27 18.40
C PHE A 120 -1.08 15.46 17.81
N LEU A 121 -0.81 14.59 16.83
CA LEU A 121 -1.84 13.71 16.26
C LEU A 121 -2.44 12.74 17.29
N GLN A 122 -1.82 12.57 18.45
CA GLN A 122 -2.37 11.73 19.52
C GLN A 122 -3.69 12.28 20.07
N GLN A 123 -3.91 13.58 19.99
CA GLN A 123 -5.08 14.25 20.56
C GLN A 123 -6.06 14.78 19.51
N GLU A 124 -5.68 14.69 18.22
CA GLU A 124 -6.50 15.21 17.14
C GLU A 124 -7.67 14.30 16.77
N ASP A 125 -8.75 14.93 16.33
CA ASP A 125 -9.82 14.21 15.64
C ASP A 125 -9.34 13.86 14.23
N LEU A 126 -9.26 12.56 13.95
CA LEU A 126 -8.81 12.01 12.68
C LEU A 126 -9.97 11.34 11.91
N SER A 127 -11.20 11.70 12.21
CA SER A 127 -12.38 11.20 11.50
C SER A 127 -12.49 11.71 10.07
N GLY A 128 -11.90 12.86 9.78
CA GLY A 128 -11.87 13.51 8.48
C GLY A 128 -10.58 13.25 7.68
N SER A 129 -10.24 14.22 6.83
CA SER A 129 -9.03 14.20 6.02
C SER A 129 -7.80 14.61 6.85
N LEU A 130 -6.86 13.69 7.03
CA LEU A 130 -5.59 13.97 7.70
C LEU A 130 -4.78 15.06 6.97
N TYR A 131 -4.71 15.01 5.64
CA TYR A 131 -3.97 16.03 4.87
C TYR A 131 -4.60 17.41 4.98
N GLN A 132 -5.92 17.50 5.09
CA GLN A 132 -6.60 18.76 5.34
C GLN A 132 -6.27 19.27 6.74
N LEU A 133 -6.36 18.45 7.77
CA LEU A 133 -5.99 18.78 9.14
C LEU A 133 -4.55 19.32 9.23
N LEU A 134 -3.60 18.58 8.63
CA LEU A 134 -2.18 18.98 8.62
C LEU A 134 -1.97 20.34 7.96
N ARG A 135 -2.63 20.58 6.82
CA ARG A 135 -2.51 21.84 6.07
C ARG A 135 -3.17 23.02 6.81
N GLU A 136 -4.41 22.84 7.25
CA GLU A 136 -5.23 23.96 7.76
C GLU A 136 -4.86 24.32 9.20
N LYS A 137 -4.57 23.33 10.04
CA LYS A 137 -4.29 23.56 11.46
C LYS A 137 -2.78 23.71 11.77
N TYR A 138 -1.94 23.02 11.02
CA TYR A 138 -0.50 22.93 11.32
C TYR A 138 0.41 23.50 10.24
N ALA A 139 -0.15 24.00 9.12
CA ALA A 139 0.59 24.48 7.96
C ALA A 139 1.61 23.46 7.40
N ILE A 140 1.34 22.17 7.58
CA ILE A 140 2.16 21.06 7.09
C ILE A 140 1.59 20.59 5.77
N VAL A 141 2.35 20.73 4.69
CA VAL A 141 1.96 20.28 3.35
C VAL A 141 2.95 19.21 2.88
N PRO A 142 2.55 17.94 2.79
CA PRO A 142 3.37 16.92 2.17
C PRO A 142 3.59 17.24 0.68
N THR A 143 4.85 17.36 0.27
CA THR A 143 5.23 17.76 -1.10
C THR A 143 5.85 16.63 -1.91
N TYR A 144 6.21 15.54 -1.27
CA TYR A 144 6.89 14.42 -1.90
C TYR A 144 6.30 13.07 -1.44
N ALA A 145 6.11 12.17 -2.38
CA ALA A 145 5.84 10.76 -2.11
C ALA A 145 7.12 9.96 -2.35
N GLY A 146 7.53 9.19 -1.36
CA GLY A 146 8.64 8.26 -1.49
C GLY A 146 8.27 7.03 -2.32
N GLU A 147 8.91 5.91 -2.03
CA GLU A 147 8.61 4.64 -2.67
C GLU A 147 7.17 4.18 -2.36
N THR A 148 6.46 3.76 -3.39
CA THR A 148 5.11 3.19 -3.26
C THR A 148 5.08 1.82 -3.92
N THR A 149 4.68 0.80 -3.18
CA THR A 149 4.48 -0.56 -3.67
C THR A 149 3.02 -0.97 -3.53
N VAL A 150 2.54 -1.79 -4.46
CA VAL A 150 1.20 -2.40 -4.40
C VAL A 150 1.37 -3.91 -4.43
N GLU A 151 0.84 -4.56 -3.39
CA GLU A 151 0.90 -6.02 -3.26
C GLU A 151 -0.50 -6.58 -3.02
N MET A 152 -0.76 -7.76 -3.56
CA MET A 152 -1.98 -8.49 -3.26
C MET A 152 -1.70 -9.44 -2.09
N VAL A 153 -2.40 -9.23 -0.99
CA VAL A 153 -2.29 -10.07 0.21
C VAL A 153 -3.67 -10.58 0.63
N ARG A 154 -3.68 -11.67 1.37
CA ARG A 154 -4.91 -12.16 1.99
C ARG A 154 -5.20 -11.37 3.26
N ALA A 155 -6.47 -11.10 3.52
CA ALA A 155 -6.87 -10.45 4.77
C ALA A 155 -6.59 -11.39 5.96
N ASP A 156 -5.87 -10.89 6.94
CA ASP A 156 -5.59 -11.63 8.17
C ASP A 156 -6.79 -11.59 9.16
N SER A 157 -6.65 -12.28 10.30
CA SER A 157 -7.68 -12.36 11.33
C SER A 157 -8.07 -11.01 11.93
N ASP A 158 -7.19 -10.04 11.89
CA ASP A 158 -7.38 -8.71 12.51
C ASP A 158 -8.01 -7.72 11.53
N SER A 159 -7.58 -7.74 10.27
CA SER A 159 -8.06 -6.82 9.23
C SER A 159 -9.37 -7.28 8.58
N ALA A 160 -9.57 -8.59 8.44
CA ALA A 160 -10.76 -9.14 7.77
C ALA A 160 -12.09 -8.69 8.41
N PRO A 161 -12.28 -8.77 9.74
CA PRO A 161 -13.51 -8.30 10.40
C PRO A 161 -13.74 -6.80 10.22
N LEU A 162 -12.67 -5.98 10.31
CA LEU A 162 -12.76 -4.53 10.15
C LEU A 162 -13.21 -4.15 8.73
N LEU A 163 -12.72 -4.87 7.73
CA LEU A 163 -13.08 -4.67 6.32
C LEU A 163 -14.36 -5.39 5.92
N LYS A 164 -15.03 -6.09 6.84
CA LYS A 164 -16.20 -6.94 6.58
C LYS A 164 -15.95 -7.93 5.43
N GLN A 165 -14.74 -8.46 5.37
CA GLN A 165 -14.33 -9.47 4.39
C GLN A 165 -14.11 -10.83 5.06
N PRO A 166 -14.30 -11.95 4.37
CA PRO A 166 -13.87 -13.24 4.89
C PRO A 166 -12.35 -13.27 5.03
N PRO A 167 -11.80 -13.92 6.05
CA PRO A 167 -10.37 -14.18 6.14
C PRO A 167 -9.97 -15.15 5.04
N GLY A 168 -8.84 -14.90 4.37
CA GLY A 168 -8.38 -15.88 3.41
C GLY A 168 -7.58 -15.49 2.23
#